data_e7a3d27bc805b16ca43cf9ea8b05e13a
#
_entry.id   e7a3d27bc805b16ca43cf9ea8b05e13a
#
_cell.length_a   1.000
_cell.length_b   1.000
_cell.length_c   1.000
_cell.angle_alpha   90.00
_cell.angle_beta   90.00
_cell.angle_gamma   90.00
#
_symmetry.space_group_name_H-M   'P 1'
#
loop_
_entity.id
_entity.type
_entity.pdbx_description
1 polymer ?
#
loop_
_entity_poly.entity_id
_entity_poly.type
_entity_poly.pdbx_seq_one_letter_code
_entity_poly.pdbx_strand_id
1 'polypeptide(L)'
;MKNLHLSELHKTAGATLTSVGNWELPGNYGDSAEEYKVIKAGAGLIDQSHFGRIKIEGKDALDLLNRLSTYKVDILPVGTGEGTILLTNKGRVIDLVHLFAKEDGLIMVTSPEAAEQTSEWIDLYTFLEEVILEDVTIKTAMLTLTGPKSNLIVEKSFQFDPNQLALYDNAELSVDDEPISIIRTDPLGELGYSFVMGSNQAQSLWELLVSQGASEVGNEAYNAVRIESGITRYGHELTERVNPWEVNLNKYIHWDKGCYTGQEVVLRLFNYNKVRRQLVSIEPLSDKIVEGSQLKSGGVEVGWISSLSINPVTQQQMGLGIVHVDHIKPDKPIQAHDLNDVVLGEVITKPIPEKQLSSNLA
;
A
#
# COMPACT_ATOMS: atom_id res chain seq x y z
N MET A 1 22.15 -2.28 -2.84
CA MET A 1 20.80 -2.64 -3.27
C MET A 1 20.44 -3.95 -2.61
N LYS A 2 19.23 -4.10 -2.07
CA LYS A 2 18.74 -5.33 -1.44
C LYS A 2 18.04 -6.18 -2.50
N ASN A 3 18.20 -7.50 -2.43
CA ASN A 3 17.54 -8.45 -3.32
C ASN A 3 16.40 -9.15 -2.60
N LEU A 4 15.35 -9.52 -3.34
CA LEU A 4 14.30 -10.41 -2.85
C LEU A 4 14.85 -11.83 -2.66
N HIS A 5 14.22 -12.62 -1.78
CA HIS A 5 14.60 -14.02 -1.59
C HIS A 5 14.45 -14.84 -2.87
N LEU A 6 13.48 -14.49 -3.73
CA LEU A 6 13.18 -15.17 -4.98
C LEU A 6 13.89 -14.57 -6.20
N SER A 7 14.90 -13.68 -6.04
CA SER A 7 15.55 -12.99 -7.17
C SER A 7 16.03 -13.93 -8.28
N GLU A 8 16.63 -15.06 -7.95
CA GLU A 8 17.12 -16.03 -8.97
C GLU A 8 15.96 -16.78 -9.65
N LEU A 9 14.88 -17.07 -8.91
CA LEU A 9 13.68 -17.64 -9.48
C LEU A 9 13.04 -16.68 -10.48
N HIS A 10 12.90 -15.41 -10.13
CA HIS A 10 12.35 -14.37 -11.00
C HIS A 10 13.16 -14.21 -12.28
N LYS A 11 14.49 -14.20 -12.19
CA LYS A 11 15.38 -14.16 -13.37
C LYS A 11 15.18 -15.38 -14.27
N THR A 12 15.08 -16.57 -13.66
CA THR A 12 14.86 -17.84 -14.40
C THR A 12 13.49 -17.85 -15.08
N ALA A 13 12.48 -17.25 -14.47
CA ALA A 13 11.15 -17.06 -15.04
C ALA A 13 11.11 -15.98 -16.15
N GLY A 14 12.24 -15.31 -16.43
CA GLY A 14 12.37 -14.32 -17.49
C GLY A 14 12.08 -12.88 -17.06
N ALA A 15 12.05 -12.61 -15.76
CA ALA A 15 11.81 -11.24 -15.28
C ALA A 15 12.95 -10.29 -15.66
N THR A 16 12.58 -9.13 -16.18
CA THR A 16 13.45 -7.96 -16.25
C THR A 16 13.42 -7.26 -14.88
N LEU A 17 14.58 -7.04 -14.28
CA LEU A 17 14.65 -6.42 -12.94
C LEU A 17 14.67 -4.89 -13.03
N THR A 18 14.11 -4.24 -12.02
CA THR A 18 14.07 -2.79 -11.86
C THR A 18 14.40 -2.39 -10.43
N SER A 19 14.95 -1.19 -10.26
CA SER A 19 15.25 -0.61 -8.95
C SER A 19 14.06 0.18 -8.42
N VAL A 20 13.62 -0.14 -7.20
CA VAL A 20 12.57 0.60 -6.49
C VAL A 20 13.08 0.90 -5.08
N GLY A 21 13.39 2.16 -4.79
CA GLY A 21 14.10 2.53 -3.57
C GLY A 21 15.44 1.79 -3.47
N ASN A 22 15.67 1.13 -2.35
CA ASN A 22 16.88 0.32 -2.12
C ASN A 22 16.75 -1.15 -2.55
N TRP A 23 15.67 -1.53 -3.23
CA TRP A 23 15.39 -2.90 -3.63
C TRP A 23 15.48 -3.12 -5.14
N GLU A 24 15.92 -4.32 -5.54
CA GLU A 24 15.81 -4.83 -6.90
C GLU A 24 14.60 -5.76 -6.97
N LEU A 25 13.62 -5.39 -7.82
CA LEU A 25 12.34 -6.08 -7.96
C LEU A 25 12.14 -6.56 -9.40
N PRO A 26 11.31 -7.58 -9.66
CA PRO A 26 10.80 -7.86 -11.00
C PRO A 26 10.08 -6.60 -11.55
N GLY A 27 10.59 -6.05 -12.64
CA GLY A 27 9.96 -4.97 -13.38
C GLY A 27 8.77 -5.48 -14.18
N ASN A 28 9.02 -6.50 -15.00
CA ASN A 28 8.02 -7.25 -15.76
C ASN A 28 8.53 -8.65 -16.08
N TYR A 29 7.63 -9.54 -16.52
CA TYR A 29 7.93 -10.91 -16.98
C TYR A 29 7.74 -11.03 -18.50
N GLY A 30 8.07 -9.97 -19.25
CA GLY A 30 8.09 -9.91 -20.70
C GLY A 30 7.00 -9.04 -21.32
N ASP A 31 5.79 -9.00 -20.80
CA ASP A 31 4.68 -8.18 -21.31
C ASP A 31 3.85 -7.52 -20.19
N SER A 32 4.23 -6.31 -19.82
CA SER A 32 3.53 -5.53 -18.79
C SER A 32 2.05 -5.29 -19.14
N ALA A 33 1.65 -5.31 -20.42
CA ALA A 33 0.26 -5.12 -20.82
C ALA A 33 -0.59 -6.36 -20.51
N GLU A 34 -0.05 -7.55 -20.73
CA GLU A 34 -0.72 -8.79 -20.34
C GLU A 34 -0.76 -8.94 -18.81
N GLU A 35 0.32 -8.60 -18.09
CA GLU A 35 0.36 -8.60 -16.64
C GLU A 35 -0.70 -7.63 -16.04
N TYR A 36 -0.84 -6.44 -16.63
CA TYR A 36 -1.88 -5.48 -16.24
C TYR A 36 -3.29 -6.06 -16.42
N LYS A 37 -3.56 -6.74 -17.55
CA LYS A 37 -4.85 -7.41 -17.82
C LYS A 37 -5.10 -8.55 -16.83
N VAL A 38 -4.06 -9.28 -16.45
CA VAL A 38 -4.14 -10.36 -15.47
C VAL A 38 -4.63 -9.83 -14.11
N ILE A 39 -4.11 -8.70 -13.63
CA ILE A 39 -4.60 -8.08 -12.39
C ILE A 39 -6.11 -7.75 -12.52
N LYS A 40 -6.55 -7.25 -13.66
CA LYS A 40 -7.93 -6.79 -13.87
C LYS A 40 -8.93 -7.92 -14.13
N ALA A 41 -8.53 -9.08 -14.66
CA ALA A 41 -9.43 -10.14 -15.12
C ALA A 41 -9.02 -11.56 -14.71
N GLY A 42 -7.86 -11.73 -14.12
CA GLY A 42 -7.26 -13.00 -13.74
C GLY A 42 -6.92 -13.10 -12.26
N ALA A 43 -5.73 -13.66 -11.98
CA ALA A 43 -5.09 -13.67 -10.68
C ALA A 43 -3.59 -13.42 -10.87
N GLY A 44 -3.13 -12.25 -10.51
CA GLY A 44 -1.72 -11.84 -10.55
C GLY A 44 -1.00 -12.17 -9.25
N LEU A 45 0.18 -12.78 -9.35
CA LEU A 45 1.06 -13.10 -8.23
C LEU A 45 2.25 -12.15 -8.22
N ILE A 46 2.48 -11.49 -7.09
CA ILE A 46 3.47 -10.43 -6.93
C ILE A 46 4.34 -10.73 -5.71
N ASP A 47 5.65 -10.62 -5.84
CA ASP A 47 6.56 -10.69 -4.70
C ASP A 47 6.65 -9.31 -4.03
N GLN A 48 6.04 -9.20 -2.84
CA GLN A 48 6.04 -8.01 -2.00
C GLN A 48 6.93 -8.17 -0.75
N SER A 49 7.93 -9.05 -0.80
CA SER A 49 8.84 -9.29 0.33
C SER A 49 9.68 -8.07 0.73
N HIS A 50 9.65 -7.00 -0.05
CA HIS A 50 10.27 -5.71 0.28
C HIS A 50 9.43 -4.82 1.21
N PHE A 51 8.14 -5.16 1.45
CA PHE A 51 7.35 -4.50 2.49
C PHE A 51 7.91 -4.84 3.87
N GLY A 52 7.86 -3.89 4.81
CA GLY A 52 8.32 -4.13 6.16
C GLY A 52 7.39 -5.05 6.95
N ARG A 53 7.95 -5.91 7.77
CA ARG A 53 7.20 -6.78 8.70
C ARG A 53 7.83 -6.71 10.07
N ILE A 54 7.06 -6.20 11.04
CA ILE A 54 7.50 -6.08 12.43
C ILE A 54 6.67 -7.05 13.26
N LYS A 55 7.32 -8.00 13.94
CA LYS A 55 6.68 -8.80 14.97
C LYS A 55 6.60 -7.98 16.24
N ILE A 56 5.41 -7.96 16.88
CA ILE A 56 5.15 -7.17 18.08
C ILE A 56 4.60 -8.11 19.14
N GLU A 57 5.30 -8.19 20.25
CA GLU A 57 4.95 -9.01 21.41
C GLU A 57 4.79 -8.13 22.66
N GLY A 58 4.12 -8.66 23.68
CA GLY A 58 3.95 -8.01 24.96
C GLY A 58 2.50 -7.67 25.28
N LYS A 59 2.18 -7.66 26.55
CA LYS A 59 0.79 -7.49 27.02
C LYS A 59 0.21 -6.11 26.78
N ASP A 60 1.06 -5.09 26.62
CA ASP A 60 0.66 -3.70 26.46
C ASP A 60 0.67 -3.26 24.97
N ALA A 61 0.98 -4.19 24.03
CA ALA A 61 1.16 -3.88 22.62
C ALA A 61 -0.08 -3.24 21.97
N LEU A 62 -1.27 -3.84 22.16
CA LEU A 62 -2.50 -3.31 21.58
C LEU A 62 -2.89 -1.96 22.19
N ASP A 63 -2.74 -1.76 23.52
CA ASP A 63 -3.02 -0.48 24.16
C ASP A 63 -2.10 0.62 23.65
N LEU A 64 -0.80 0.34 23.56
CA LEU A 64 0.18 1.28 23.00
C LEU A 64 -0.17 1.64 21.56
N LEU A 65 -0.34 0.67 20.68
CA LEU A 65 -0.67 0.90 19.28
C LEU A 65 -2.00 1.63 19.10
N ASN A 66 -2.99 1.34 19.97
CA ASN A 66 -4.26 2.06 19.95
C ASN A 66 -4.08 3.55 20.30
N ARG A 67 -3.19 3.91 21.22
CA ARG A 67 -2.87 5.32 21.55
C ARG A 67 -2.04 6.01 20.45
N LEU A 68 -1.31 5.27 19.66
CA LEU A 68 -0.41 5.80 18.63
C LEU A 68 -1.03 5.90 17.23
N SER A 69 -2.13 5.22 16.96
CA SER A 69 -2.69 5.09 15.61
C SER A 69 -4.14 5.55 15.52
N THR A 70 -4.62 5.77 14.31
CA THR A 70 -5.92 6.42 14.05
C THR A 70 -7.12 5.48 14.12
N TYR A 71 -6.94 4.17 13.91
CA TYR A 71 -8.03 3.20 13.99
C TYR A 71 -8.09 2.52 15.37
N LYS A 72 -9.24 1.97 15.72
CA LYS A 72 -9.45 1.31 17.00
C LYS A 72 -8.88 -0.11 16.95
N VAL A 73 -7.79 -0.34 17.68
CA VAL A 73 -7.05 -1.60 17.70
C VAL A 73 -6.79 -2.13 19.12
N ASP A 74 -7.47 -1.55 20.13
CA ASP A 74 -7.35 -1.98 21.54
C ASP A 74 -7.84 -3.40 21.80
N ILE A 75 -8.70 -3.92 20.93
CA ILE A 75 -9.16 -5.32 20.93
C ILE A 75 -9.05 -5.84 19.51
N LEU A 76 -8.11 -6.75 19.29
CA LEU A 76 -7.90 -7.40 17.99
C LEU A 76 -7.84 -8.92 18.23
N PRO A 77 -8.95 -9.65 18.02
CA PRO A 77 -8.97 -11.10 18.21
C PRO A 77 -7.96 -11.81 17.30
N VAL A 78 -7.42 -12.92 17.77
CA VAL A 78 -6.58 -13.80 16.94
C VAL A 78 -7.33 -14.19 15.67
N GLY A 79 -6.64 -14.14 14.53
CA GLY A 79 -7.22 -14.38 13.21
C GLY A 79 -7.84 -13.16 12.55
N THR A 80 -7.86 -11.99 13.22
CA THR A 80 -8.34 -10.74 12.64
C THR A 80 -7.22 -9.73 12.45
N GLY A 81 -7.50 -8.66 11.73
CA GLY A 81 -6.56 -7.57 11.50
C GLY A 81 -7.25 -6.26 11.21
N GLU A 82 -6.47 -5.18 11.18
CA GLU A 82 -6.94 -3.82 10.88
C GLU A 82 -5.87 -2.98 10.18
N GLY A 83 -6.33 -2.09 9.29
CA GLY A 83 -5.50 -1.03 8.73
C GLY A 83 -5.60 0.24 9.58
N THR A 84 -4.47 0.88 9.87
CA THR A 84 -4.42 2.09 10.68
C THR A 84 -3.28 3.01 10.27
N ILE A 85 -3.37 4.30 10.59
CA ILE A 85 -2.37 5.29 10.19
C ILE A 85 -1.56 5.71 11.43
N LEU A 86 -0.26 5.72 11.29
CA LEU A 86 0.64 6.34 12.25
C LEU A 86 0.86 7.80 11.87
N LEU A 87 0.72 8.70 12.85
CA LEU A 87 0.78 10.14 12.65
C LEU A 87 1.79 10.81 13.57
N THR A 88 2.40 11.88 13.08
CA THR A 88 3.09 12.81 13.96
C THR A 88 2.08 13.56 14.86
N ASN A 89 2.55 14.19 15.92
CA ASN A 89 1.74 15.06 16.78
C ASN A 89 1.09 16.26 16.04
N LYS A 90 1.58 16.57 14.83
CA LYS A 90 1.02 17.58 13.93
C LYS A 90 -0.01 17.00 12.94
N GLY A 91 -0.45 15.74 13.12
CA GLY A 91 -1.41 15.07 12.24
C GLY A 91 -0.89 14.82 10.84
N ARG A 92 0.43 14.67 10.67
CA ARG A 92 1.06 14.31 9.39
C ARG A 92 1.26 12.82 9.31
N VAL A 93 1.08 12.26 8.11
CA VAL A 93 1.21 10.82 7.87
C VAL A 93 2.67 10.39 8.01
N ILE A 94 2.90 9.40 8.88
CA ILE A 94 4.17 8.67 8.96
C ILE A 94 4.08 7.45 8.05
N ASP A 95 3.11 6.56 8.31
CA ASP A 95 2.86 5.40 7.46
C ASP A 95 1.40 4.93 7.59
N LEU A 96 0.92 4.22 6.59
CA LEU A 96 -0.27 3.38 6.63
C LEU A 96 0.18 1.95 6.90
N VAL A 97 -0.16 1.42 8.06
CA VAL A 97 0.22 0.09 8.50
C VAL A 97 -0.97 -0.83 8.65
N HIS A 98 -0.73 -2.13 8.53
CA HIS A 98 -1.75 -3.16 8.75
C HIS A 98 -1.30 -4.08 9.88
N LEU A 99 -2.17 -4.28 10.86
CA LEU A 99 -1.95 -5.11 12.03
C LEU A 99 -2.71 -6.42 11.87
N PHE A 100 -2.06 -7.55 12.18
CA PHE A 100 -2.66 -8.87 12.11
C PHE A 100 -2.38 -9.60 13.43
N ALA A 101 -3.45 -9.98 14.14
CA ALA A 101 -3.34 -10.70 15.41
C ALA A 101 -3.10 -12.19 15.16
N LYS A 102 -2.06 -12.71 15.79
CA LYS A 102 -1.62 -14.11 15.79
C LYS A 102 -1.65 -14.65 17.21
N GLU A 103 -1.56 -15.99 17.37
CA GLU A 103 -1.51 -16.59 18.69
C GLU A 103 -0.29 -16.16 19.52
N ASP A 104 0.83 -15.85 18.85
CA ASP A 104 2.12 -15.49 19.44
C ASP A 104 2.43 -13.99 19.38
N GLY A 105 1.43 -13.13 19.19
CA GLY A 105 1.58 -11.67 19.12
C GLY A 105 0.93 -11.04 17.90
N LEU A 106 1.51 -9.96 17.41
CA LEU A 106 1.02 -9.23 16.23
C LEU A 106 2.08 -9.25 15.14
N ILE A 107 1.63 -9.26 13.89
CA ILE A 107 2.45 -8.87 12.75
C ILE A 107 1.95 -7.52 12.23
N MET A 108 2.82 -6.53 12.22
CA MET A 108 2.59 -5.25 11.56
C MET A 108 3.26 -5.28 10.19
N VAL A 109 2.47 -5.08 9.14
CA VAL A 109 2.99 -4.83 7.80
C VAL A 109 3.08 -3.33 7.60
N THR A 110 4.29 -2.83 7.28
CA THR A 110 4.58 -1.43 6.98
C THR A 110 4.86 -1.26 5.49
N SER A 111 4.88 -0.02 5.04
CA SER A 111 5.36 0.30 3.69
C SER A 111 6.80 -0.16 3.47
N PRO A 112 7.24 -0.34 2.21
CA PRO A 112 8.64 -0.60 1.90
C PRO A 112 9.58 0.41 2.56
N GLU A 113 10.67 -0.08 3.16
CA GLU A 113 11.71 0.74 3.81
C GLU A 113 11.26 1.52 5.07
N ALA A 114 9.98 1.39 5.49
CA ALA A 114 9.45 2.12 6.64
C ALA A 114 9.60 1.36 7.98
N ALA A 115 9.99 0.08 7.98
CA ALA A 115 10.00 -0.75 9.20
C ALA A 115 10.90 -0.18 10.31
N GLU A 116 12.13 0.23 9.97
CA GLU A 116 13.07 0.81 10.93
C GLU A 116 12.52 2.11 11.53
N GLN A 117 12.13 3.07 10.68
CA GLN A 117 11.55 4.33 11.13
C GLN A 117 10.27 4.14 11.96
N THR A 118 9.43 3.19 11.57
CA THR A 118 8.19 2.85 12.30
C THR A 118 8.51 2.27 13.68
N SER A 119 9.48 1.36 13.77
CA SER A 119 9.91 0.78 15.04
C SER A 119 10.50 1.84 15.97
N GLU A 120 11.42 2.68 15.47
CA GLU A 120 11.99 3.78 16.23
C GLU A 120 10.93 4.76 16.73
N TRP A 121 9.92 5.06 15.87
CA TRP A 121 8.84 5.96 16.25
C TRP A 121 7.95 5.36 17.34
N ILE A 122 7.63 4.05 17.30
CA ILE A 122 6.86 3.38 18.37
C ILE A 122 7.69 3.36 19.66
N ASP A 123 8.99 3.08 19.59
CA ASP A 123 9.90 3.01 20.72
C ASP A 123 9.99 4.35 21.48
N LEU A 124 9.89 5.49 20.78
CA LEU A 124 9.82 6.83 21.40
C LEU A 124 8.67 6.99 22.38
N TYR A 125 7.61 6.19 22.30
CA TYR A 125 6.44 6.22 23.18
C TYR A 125 6.36 5.02 24.11
N THR A 126 7.37 4.13 24.10
CA THR A 126 7.46 2.95 24.94
C THR A 126 8.33 3.27 26.16
N PHE A 127 7.73 3.51 27.31
CA PHE A 127 8.44 3.90 28.55
C PHE A 127 8.36 2.81 29.63
N LEU A 128 7.17 2.35 29.94
CA LEU A 128 6.90 1.35 30.99
C LEU A 128 6.11 0.16 30.43
N GLU A 129 5.67 0.28 29.21
CA GLU A 129 4.92 -0.74 28.49
C GLU A 129 5.78 -1.96 28.22
N GLU A 130 5.24 -3.14 28.46
CA GLU A 130 5.85 -4.40 28.06
C GLU A 130 5.55 -4.66 26.58
N VAL A 131 6.39 -4.10 25.71
CA VAL A 131 6.30 -4.23 24.24
C VAL A 131 7.68 -4.54 23.68
N ILE A 132 7.75 -5.53 22.81
CA ILE A 132 8.97 -5.94 22.09
C ILE A 132 8.68 -5.83 20.60
N LEU A 133 9.53 -5.13 19.87
CA LEU A 133 9.46 -4.96 18.42
C LEU A 133 10.63 -5.71 17.78
N GLU A 134 10.35 -6.56 16.81
CA GLU A 134 11.36 -7.27 16.02
C GLU A 134 11.10 -7.07 14.53
N ASP A 135 12.03 -6.46 13.80
CA ASP A 135 11.97 -6.44 12.33
C ASP A 135 12.28 -7.84 11.79
N VAL A 136 11.25 -8.50 11.27
CA VAL A 136 11.33 -9.85 10.68
C VAL A 136 11.32 -9.81 9.16
N THR A 137 11.48 -8.64 8.53
CA THR A 137 11.40 -8.44 7.08
C THR A 137 12.32 -9.39 6.30
N ILE A 138 13.57 -9.50 6.73
CA ILE A 138 14.55 -10.36 6.05
C ILE A 138 14.38 -11.85 6.38
N LYS A 139 13.80 -12.16 7.56
CA LYS A 139 13.57 -13.55 7.99
C LYS A 139 12.34 -14.18 7.33
N THR A 140 11.46 -13.36 6.80
CA THR A 140 10.18 -13.75 6.21
C THR A 140 10.09 -13.32 4.75
N ALA A 141 9.10 -13.84 4.04
CA ALA A 141 8.68 -13.38 2.71
C ALA A 141 7.21 -12.99 2.73
N MET A 142 6.80 -12.15 1.79
CA MET A 142 5.41 -11.78 1.57
C MET A 142 5.09 -11.86 0.07
N LEU A 143 4.16 -12.74 -0.28
CA LEU A 143 3.64 -12.87 -1.64
C LEU A 143 2.20 -12.38 -1.68
N THR A 144 1.82 -11.71 -2.75
CA THR A 144 0.45 -11.18 -2.90
C THR A 144 -0.18 -11.69 -4.16
N LEU A 145 -1.36 -12.31 -4.01
CA LEU A 145 -2.22 -12.75 -5.09
C LEU A 145 -3.38 -11.77 -5.22
N THR A 146 -3.62 -11.18 -6.40
CA THR A 146 -4.64 -10.16 -6.61
C THR A 146 -5.37 -10.33 -7.93
N GLY A 147 -6.65 -9.97 -7.93
CA GLY A 147 -7.54 -10.02 -9.09
C GLY A 147 -8.74 -10.94 -8.88
N PRO A 148 -9.76 -10.87 -9.76
CA PRO A 148 -11.06 -11.50 -9.56
C PRO A 148 -11.03 -13.04 -9.48
N LYS A 149 -9.96 -13.68 -9.93
CA LYS A 149 -9.80 -15.15 -9.85
C LYS A 149 -8.98 -15.61 -8.65
N SER A 150 -8.59 -14.73 -7.73
CA SER A 150 -7.76 -15.07 -6.56
C SER A 150 -8.40 -16.13 -5.68
N ASN A 151 -9.74 -16.07 -5.43
CA ASN A 151 -10.45 -17.10 -4.66
C ASN A 151 -10.24 -18.50 -5.26
N LEU A 152 -10.42 -18.62 -6.57
CA LEU A 152 -10.28 -19.90 -7.27
C LEU A 152 -8.87 -20.50 -7.11
N ILE A 153 -7.84 -19.66 -7.15
CA ILE A 153 -6.45 -20.11 -6.97
C ILE A 153 -6.24 -20.58 -5.54
N VAL A 154 -6.72 -19.81 -4.54
CA VAL A 154 -6.61 -20.19 -3.11
C VAL A 154 -7.33 -21.52 -2.83
N GLU A 155 -8.58 -21.66 -3.29
CA GLU A 155 -9.36 -22.90 -3.13
C GLU A 155 -8.62 -24.13 -3.71
N LYS A 156 -8.09 -24.01 -4.93
CA LYS A 156 -7.35 -25.09 -5.59
C LYS A 156 -6.03 -25.42 -4.89
N SER A 157 -5.31 -24.40 -4.41
CA SER A 157 -4.01 -24.59 -3.79
C SER A 157 -4.08 -25.23 -2.41
N PHE A 158 -5.11 -24.90 -1.62
CA PHE A 158 -5.14 -25.23 -0.20
C PHE A 158 -6.38 -26.01 0.24
N GLN A 159 -7.35 -26.26 -0.65
CA GLN A 159 -8.67 -26.82 -0.30
C GLN A 159 -9.36 -26.02 0.83
N PHE A 160 -9.11 -24.73 0.85
CA PHE A 160 -9.58 -23.76 1.84
C PHE A 160 -10.58 -22.81 1.18
N ASP A 161 -11.74 -22.58 1.84
CA ASP A 161 -12.73 -21.60 1.36
C ASP A 161 -12.29 -20.18 1.77
N PRO A 162 -11.77 -19.36 0.83
CA PRO A 162 -11.31 -18.01 1.16
C PRO A 162 -12.44 -17.03 1.47
N ASN A 163 -13.70 -17.36 1.14
CA ASN A 163 -14.85 -16.49 1.42
C ASN A 163 -15.18 -16.37 2.92
N GLN A 164 -14.63 -17.26 3.76
CA GLN A 164 -14.77 -17.16 5.21
C GLN A 164 -13.92 -16.04 5.83
N LEU A 165 -12.96 -15.49 5.08
CA LEU A 165 -12.13 -14.38 5.56
C LEU A 165 -12.79 -13.04 5.19
N ALA A 166 -13.11 -12.22 6.19
CA ALA A 166 -13.41 -10.81 5.99
C ALA A 166 -12.14 -10.02 5.62
N LEU A 167 -12.28 -8.77 5.19
CA LEU A 167 -11.13 -7.93 4.90
C LEU A 167 -10.25 -7.79 6.16
N TYR A 168 -8.96 -8.05 6.01
CA TYR A 168 -7.92 -8.13 7.04
C TYR A 168 -7.99 -9.35 7.96
N ASP A 169 -8.99 -10.23 7.84
CA ASP A 169 -8.91 -11.51 8.53
C ASP A 169 -7.74 -12.34 8.01
N ASN A 170 -7.21 -13.16 8.89
CA ASN A 170 -6.09 -14.05 8.59
C ASN A 170 -6.34 -15.45 9.12
N ALA A 171 -5.75 -16.43 8.46
CA ALA A 171 -5.77 -17.83 8.86
C ALA A 171 -4.39 -18.45 8.66
N GLU A 172 -4.16 -19.58 9.29
CA GLU A 172 -2.96 -20.38 9.07
C GLU A 172 -3.26 -21.51 8.07
N LEU A 173 -2.40 -21.65 7.09
CA LEU A 173 -2.37 -22.72 6.10
C LEU A 173 -1.01 -23.42 6.17
N SER A 174 -0.78 -24.44 5.36
CA SER A 174 0.53 -25.09 5.27
C SER A 174 0.97 -25.31 3.82
N VAL A 175 2.28 -25.23 3.60
CA VAL A 175 2.97 -25.64 2.38
C VAL A 175 4.15 -26.50 2.79
N ASP A 176 4.27 -27.70 2.22
CA ASP A 176 5.31 -28.69 2.58
C ASP A 176 5.35 -28.97 4.11
N ASP A 177 4.16 -29.09 4.75
CA ASP A 177 3.97 -29.29 6.19
C ASP A 177 4.46 -28.14 7.11
N GLU A 178 4.85 -26.99 6.52
CA GLU A 178 5.27 -25.80 7.25
C GLU A 178 4.17 -24.74 7.24
N PRO A 179 3.97 -23.98 8.35
CA PRO A 179 2.89 -23.00 8.45
C PRO A 179 3.15 -21.75 7.62
N ILE A 180 2.10 -21.26 6.96
CA ILE A 180 2.05 -19.96 6.29
C ILE A 180 0.80 -19.22 6.73
N SER A 181 0.86 -17.89 6.79
CA SER A 181 -0.31 -17.06 7.04
C SER A 181 -0.92 -16.59 5.74
N ILE A 182 -2.22 -16.85 5.53
CA ILE A 182 -3.02 -16.17 4.51
C ILE A 182 -3.78 -15.02 5.14
N ILE A 183 -3.77 -13.87 4.49
CA ILE A 183 -4.42 -12.64 4.95
C ILE A 183 -5.29 -12.13 3.81
N ARG A 184 -6.58 -11.88 4.07
CA ARG A 184 -7.44 -11.25 3.10
C ARG A 184 -7.08 -9.77 2.99
N THR A 185 -6.72 -9.34 1.78
CA THR A 185 -6.38 -7.95 1.47
C THR A 185 -7.03 -7.50 0.17
N ASP A 186 -7.08 -6.19 -0.07
CA ASP A 186 -7.47 -5.62 -1.36
C ASP A 186 -6.33 -4.70 -1.86
N PRO A 187 -5.17 -5.28 -2.24
CA PRO A 187 -3.92 -4.54 -2.40
C PRO A 187 -3.96 -3.48 -3.50
N LEU A 188 -4.78 -3.70 -4.52
CA LEU A 188 -4.97 -2.77 -5.65
C LEU A 188 -6.43 -2.30 -5.75
N GLY A 189 -7.18 -2.36 -4.65
CA GLY A 189 -8.62 -2.16 -4.62
C GLY A 189 -9.38 -3.26 -5.38
N GLU A 190 -8.74 -4.37 -5.65
CA GLU A 190 -9.27 -5.62 -6.17
C GLU A 190 -9.13 -6.70 -5.11
N LEU A 191 -9.97 -7.73 -5.20
CA LEU A 191 -9.88 -8.92 -4.35
C LEU A 191 -8.46 -9.47 -4.33
N GLY A 192 -7.92 -9.74 -3.14
CA GLY A 192 -6.59 -10.31 -3.03
C GLY A 192 -6.28 -10.92 -1.67
N TYR A 193 -5.16 -11.61 -1.64
CA TYR A 193 -4.61 -12.27 -0.46
C TYR A 193 -3.12 -12.02 -0.38
N SER A 194 -2.65 -11.66 0.80
CA SER A 194 -1.21 -11.64 1.10
C SER A 194 -0.85 -12.89 1.91
N PHE A 195 0.25 -13.52 1.54
CA PHE A 195 0.79 -14.68 2.25
C PHE A 195 2.07 -14.25 2.94
N VAL A 196 2.18 -14.49 4.23
CA VAL A 196 3.39 -14.23 5.04
C VAL A 196 3.92 -15.55 5.57
N MET A 197 5.20 -15.83 5.33
CA MET A 197 5.83 -17.10 5.67
C MET A 197 7.33 -16.92 5.96
N GLY A 198 7.98 -17.95 6.45
CA GLY A 198 9.45 -18.04 6.48
C GLY A 198 10.04 -17.89 5.07
N SER A 199 11.15 -17.19 4.94
CA SER A 199 11.75 -16.91 3.61
C SER A 199 12.11 -18.18 2.83
N ASN A 200 12.41 -19.28 3.52
CA ASN A 200 12.71 -20.58 2.92
C ASN A 200 11.50 -21.26 2.24
N GLN A 201 10.28 -20.86 2.58
CA GLN A 201 9.03 -21.42 2.03
C GLN A 201 8.54 -20.67 0.78
N ALA A 202 9.09 -19.48 0.53
CA ALA A 202 8.58 -18.57 -0.50
C ALA A 202 8.60 -19.20 -1.90
N GLN A 203 9.62 -19.99 -2.24
CA GLN A 203 9.72 -20.65 -3.55
C GLN A 203 8.64 -21.71 -3.72
N SER A 204 8.46 -22.61 -2.75
CA SER A 204 7.42 -23.65 -2.81
C SER A 204 6.03 -23.05 -2.95
N LEU A 205 5.72 -21.96 -2.21
CA LEU A 205 4.45 -21.28 -2.35
C LEU A 205 4.30 -20.61 -3.73
N TRP A 206 5.33 -19.92 -4.21
CA TRP A 206 5.30 -19.31 -5.55
C TRP A 206 4.99 -20.33 -6.63
N GLU A 207 5.75 -21.41 -6.66
CA GLU A 207 5.58 -22.50 -7.64
C GLU A 207 4.19 -23.16 -7.53
N LEU A 208 3.69 -23.38 -6.31
CA LEU A 208 2.34 -23.89 -6.07
C LEU A 208 1.29 -22.99 -6.71
N LEU A 209 1.29 -21.68 -6.38
CA LEU A 209 0.28 -20.74 -6.89
C LEU A 209 0.33 -20.60 -8.41
N VAL A 210 1.54 -20.55 -9.00
CA VAL A 210 1.71 -20.51 -10.46
C VAL A 210 1.18 -21.79 -11.10
N SER A 211 1.45 -22.98 -10.52
CA SER A 211 0.93 -24.26 -11.01
C SER A 211 -0.60 -24.35 -11.02
N GLN A 212 -1.25 -23.61 -10.11
CA GLN A 212 -2.72 -23.52 -10.00
C GLN A 212 -3.33 -22.44 -10.90
N GLY A 213 -2.50 -21.70 -11.65
CA GLY A 213 -2.93 -20.74 -12.67
C GLY A 213 -2.83 -19.27 -12.25
N ALA A 214 -2.10 -18.93 -11.19
CA ALA A 214 -1.68 -17.57 -10.95
C ALA A 214 -0.65 -17.17 -12.02
N SER A 215 -0.69 -15.92 -12.49
CA SER A 215 0.29 -15.39 -13.43
C SER A 215 1.22 -14.41 -12.71
N GLU A 216 2.49 -14.51 -13.02
CA GLU A 216 3.53 -13.65 -12.47
C GLU A 216 3.32 -12.20 -12.91
N VAL A 217 3.49 -11.25 -12.00
CA VAL A 217 3.28 -9.82 -12.25
C VAL A 217 4.42 -9.01 -11.65
N GLY A 218 5.02 -8.17 -12.48
CA GLY A 218 6.08 -7.26 -12.09
C GLY A 218 5.57 -5.88 -11.62
N ASN A 219 6.53 -5.08 -11.15
CA ASN A 219 6.27 -3.78 -10.57
C ASN A 219 5.70 -2.75 -11.57
N GLU A 220 5.96 -2.88 -12.86
CA GLU A 220 5.43 -1.96 -13.88
C GLU A 220 3.90 -2.05 -13.95
N ALA A 221 3.36 -3.26 -14.12
CA ALA A 221 1.92 -3.49 -14.16
C ALA A 221 1.28 -3.19 -12.79
N TYR A 222 1.90 -3.61 -11.68
CA TYR A 222 1.45 -3.30 -10.33
C TYR A 222 1.33 -1.78 -10.10
N ASN A 223 2.38 -1.01 -10.41
CA ASN A 223 2.39 0.44 -10.22
C ASN A 223 1.38 1.16 -11.11
N ALA A 224 1.18 0.69 -12.35
CA ALA A 224 0.17 1.23 -13.25
C ALA A 224 -1.25 1.05 -12.67
N VAL A 225 -1.61 -0.16 -12.20
CA VAL A 225 -2.92 -0.41 -11.57
C VAL A 225 -3.08 0.36 -10.26
N ARG A 226 -2.01 0.46 -9.45
CA ARG A 226 -2.00 1.25 -8.21
C ARG A 226 -2.36 2.73 -8.47
N ILE A 227 -1.70 3.35 -9.45
CA ILE A 227 -1.94 4.75 -9.83
C ILE A 227 -3.36 4.94 -10.36
N GLU A 228 -3.82 4.08 -11.25
CA GLU A 228 -5.19 4.12 -11.77
C GLU A 228 -6.24 3.99 -10.66
N SER A 229 -5.96 3.16 -9.66
CA SER A 229 -6.84 2.94 -8.51
C SER A 229 -6.72 4.02 -7.44
N GLY A 230 -5.81 4.97 -7.56
CA GLY A 230 -5.59 6.04 -6.57
C GLY A 230 -4.99 5.55 -5.26
N ILE A 231 -4.27 4.44 -5.27
CA ILE A 231 -3.67 3.86 -4.07
C ILE A 231 -2.33 4.53 -3.79
N THR A 232 -2.18 4.98 -2.56
CA THR A 232 -1.03 5.74 -2.07
C THR A 232 0.21 4.84 -1.90
N ARG A 233 1.39 5.43 -2.10
CA ARG A 233 2.71 4.81 -1.90
C ARG A 233 3.56 5.65 -0.97
N TYR A 234 4.31 4.98 -0.10
CA TYR A 234 5.26 5.60 0.81
C TYR A 234 6.36 6.36 0.06
N GLY A 235 6.75 7.52 0.59
CA GLY A 235 7.70 8.42 -0.05
C GLY A 235 7.13 9.25 -1.21
N HIS A 236 5.91 8.96 -1.68
CA HIS A 236 5.21 9.65 -2.76
C HIS A 236 3.95 10.37 -2.27
N GLU A 237 2.88 9.64 -2.01
CA GLU A 237 1.63 10.18 -1.44
C GLU A 237 1.63 10.12 0.09
N LEU A 238 2.24 9.07 0.69
CA LEU A 238 2.38 8.93 2.13
C LEU A 238 3.70 9.57 2.58
N THR A 239 3.60 10.80 3.06
CA THR A 239 4.74 11.60 3.54
C THR A 239 4.28 12.56 4.64
N GLU A 240 5.21 13.10 5.42
CA GLU A 240 4.91 14.14 6.42
C GLU A 240 4.47 15.49 5.81
N ARG A 241 4.37 15.62 4.49
CA ARG A 241 3.81 16.78 3.81
C ARG A 241 2.28 16.81 3.82
N VAL A 242 1.64 15.66 4.05
CA VAL A 242 0.19 15.48 3.96
C VAL A 242 -0.43 15.07 5.28
N ASN A 243 -1.75 15.25 5.40
CA ASN A 243 -2.58 14.65 6.42
C ASN A 243 -3.49 13.57 5.79
N PRO A 244 -4.11 12.69 6.59
CA PRO A 244 -4.91 11.59 6.06
C PRO A 244 -6.05 12.00 5.11
N TRP A 245 -6.68 13.16 5.35
CA TRP A 245 -7.79 13.66 4.55
C TRP A 245 -7.36 14.03 3.13
N GLU A 246 -6.12 14.54 3.00
CA GLU A 246 -5.59 14.99 1.72
C GLU A 246 -5.28 13.83 0.76
N VAL A 247 -5.14 12.59 1.28
CA VAL A 247 -4.73 11.41 0.52
C VAL A 247 -5.72 10.25 0.61
N ASN A 248 -7.01 10.56 0.86
CA ASN A 248 -8.13 9.61 0.85
C ASN A 248 -7.99 8.44 1.85
N LEU A 249 -7.36 8.68 3.01
CA LEU A 249 -7.18 7.66 4.06
C LEU A 249 -8.25 7.69 5.15
N ASN A 250 -9.38 8.35 4.91
CA ASN A 250 -10.48 8.51 5.87
C ASN A 250 -11.04 7.19 6.40
N LYS A 251 -11.03 6.11 5.63
CA LYS A 251 -11.49 4.78 6.06
C LYS A 251 -10.63 4.16 7.18
N TYR A 252 -9.42 4.65 7.36
CA TYR A 252 -8.49 4.22 8.41
C TYR A 252 -8.52 5.09 9.67
N ILE A 253 -9.54 5.96 9.81
CA ILE A 253 -9.75 6.80 10.98
C ILE A 253 -11.03 6.35 11.67
N HIS A 254 -10.92 5.92 12.93
CA HIS A 254 -12.08 5.54 13.74
C HIS A 254 -12.63 6.74 14.49
N TRP A 255 -13.94 7.01 14.36
CA TRP A 255 -14.57 8.21 14.88
C TRP A 255 -14.81 8.18 16.40
N ASP A 256 -15.09 7.00 16.95
CA ASP A 256 -15.50 6.82 18.34
C ASP A 256 -14.43 6.18 19.22
N LYS A 257 -13.15 6.31 18.86
CA LYS A 257 -12.06 5.82 19.70
C LYS A 257 -11.55 6.91 20.67
N GLY A 258 -10.80 6.47 21.69
CA GLY A 258 -10.09 7.36 22.62
C GLY A 258 -9.02 8.20 21.94
N CYS A 259 -8.28 8.97 22.72
CA CYS A 259 -7.24 9.86 22.22
C CYS A 259 -6.11 9.09 21.53
N TYR A 260 -5.60 9.66 20.44
CA TYR A 260 -4.44 9.14 19.72
C TYR A 260 -3.52 10.28 19.25
N THR A 261 -2.28 9.96 18.92
CA THR A 261 -1.29 10.94 18.48
C THR A 261 -1.78 11.67 17.22
N GLY A 262 -1.80 13.02 17.26
CA GLY A 262 -2.23 13.87 16.14
C GLY A 262 -3.74 14.07 16.00
N GLN A 263 -4.58 13.45 16.84
CA GLN A 263 -6.06 13.50 16.78
C GLN A 263 -6.63 14.91 16.70
N GLU A 264 -6.14 15.82 17.56
CA GLU A 264 -6.69 17.19 17.60
C GLU A 264 -6.60 17.89 16.24
N VAL A 265 -5.47 17.75 15.55
CA VAL A 265 -5.26 18.37 14.24
C VAL A 265 -6.15 17.70 13.19
N VAL A 266 -6.22 16.37 13.17
CA VAL A 266 -7.02 15.58 12.23
C VAL A 266 -8.50 15.95 12.36
N LEU A 267 -9.05 15.91 13.57
CA LEU A 267 -10.47 16.24 13.81
C LEU A 267 -10.77 17.72 13.53
N ARG A 268 -9.85 18.65 13.87
CA ARG A 268 -10.01 20.06 13.58
C ARG A 268 -10.09 20.34 12.09
N LEU A 269 -9.25 19.71 11.27
CA LEU A 269 -9.28 19.87 9.82
C LEU A 269 -10.63 19.45 9.24
N PHE A 270 -11.16 18.33 9.70
CA PHE A 270 -12.46 17.81 9.29
C PHE A 270 -13.62 18.71 9.77
N ASN A 271 -13.73 18.95 11.08
CA ASN A 271 -14.85 19.67 11.68
C ASN A 271 -15.00 21.11 11.16
N TYR A 272 -13.90 21.76 10.83
CA TYR A 272 -13.92 23.13 10.30
C TYR A 272 -13.84 23.20 8.77
N ASN A 273 -13.92 22.05 8.08
CA ASN A 273 -13.78 21.96 6.61
C ASN A 273 -12.52 22.69 6.09
N LYS A 274 -11.37 22.42 6.74
CA LYS A 274 -10.09 23.08 6.45
C LYS A 274 -9.12 22.20 5.63
N VAL A 275 -9.58 21.10 5.09
CA VAL A 275 -8.81 20.31 4.12
C VAL A 275 -8.73 21.13 2.83
N ARG A 276 -7.51 21.51 2.44
CA ARG A 276 -7.28 22.44 1.32
C ARG A 276 -6.72 21.75 0.09
N ARG A 277 -6.20 20.55 0.21
CA ARG A 277 -5.63 19.77 -0.88
C ARG A 277 -6.28 18.40 -0.93
N GLN A 278 -6.24 17.79 -2.09
CA GLN A 278 -6.78 16.47 -2.31
C GLN A 278 -5.91 15.69 -3.29
N LEU A 279 -5.78 14.39 -3.07
CA LEU A 279 -5.21 13.45 -4.02
C LEU A 279 -6.12 13.34 -5.23
N VAL A 280 -5.53 13.51 -6.40
CA VAL A 280 -6.23 13.49 -7.69
C VAL A 280 -5.51 12.62 -8.71
N SER A 281 -6.25 12.11 -9.66
CA SER A 281 -5.68 11.54 -10.88
C SER A 281 -5.13 12.66 -11.76
N ILE A 282 -3.93 12.42 -12.30
CA ILE A 282 -3.22 13.32 -13.20
C ILE A 282 -3.17 12.70 -14.59
N GLU A 283 -3.59 13.46 -15.59
CA GLU A 283 -3.42 13.14 -17.00
C GLU A 283 -2.40 14.13 -17.60
N PRO A 284 -1.12 13.75 -17.77
CA PRO A 284 -0.13 14.60 -18.39
C PRO A 284 -0.41 14.82 -19.89
N LEU A 285 -0.25 16.04 -20.36
CA LEU A 285 -0.37 16.41 -21.78
C LEU A 285 0.99 16.55 -22.47
N SER A 286 2.08 16.17 -21.80
CA SER A 286 3.45 16.22 -22.31
C SER A 286 4.29 15.12 -21.66
N ASP A 287 5.10 14.44 -22.45
CA ASP A 287 6.05 13.41 -22.05
C ASP A 287 7.28 13.95 -21.26
N LYS A 288 7.44 15.27 -21.21
CA LYS A 288 8.49 15.93 -20.42
C LYS A 288 8.16 16.03 -18.94
N ILE A 289 6.90 15.78 -18.58
CA ILE A 289 6.45 15.86 -17.18
C ILE A 289 6.99 14.66 -16.40
N VAL A 290 7.52 14.93 -15.20
CA VAL A 290 8.16 13.92 -14.33
C VAL A 290 7.59 13.95 -12.93
N GLU A 291 7.80 12.90 -12.16
CA GLU A 291 7.47 12.87 -10.73
C GLU A 291 8.17 14.01 -9.99
N GLY A 292 7.48 14.60 -9.00
CA GLY A 292 7.98 15.75 -8.25
C GLY A 292 7.75 17.12 -8.94
N SER A 293 7.25 17.13 -10.19
CA SER A 293 6.91 18.40 -10.88
C SER A 293 5.92 19.22 -10.04
N GLN A 294 6.20 20.52 -9.90
CA GLN A 294 5.32 21.48 -9.24
C GLN A 294 4.16 21.84 -10.16
N LEU A 295 2.96 21.94 -9.62
CA LEU A 295 1.78 22.39 -10.36
C LEU A 295 1.50 23.84 -10.03
N LYS A 296 1.41 24.70 -11.06
CA LYS A 296 1.17 26.15 -10.93
C LYS A 296 -0.03 26.62 -11.75
N SER A 297 -0.82 27.51 -11.16
CA SER A 297 -1.93 28.19 -11.80
C SER A 297 -1.75 29.70 -11.62
N GLY A 298 -1.62 30.44 -12.72
CA GLY A 298 -1.37 31.90 -12.68
C GLY A 298 -0.07 32.26 -11.95
N GLY A 299 0.98 31.41 -12.03
CA GLY A 299 2.26 31.60 -11.36
C GLY A 299 2.29 31.20 -9.86
N VAL A 300 1.17 30.77 -9.29
CA VAL A 300 1.08 30.33 -7.89
C VAL A 300 1.13 28.82 -7.84
N GLU A 301 1.94 28.26 -6.91
CA GLU A 301 1.98 26.82 -6.65
C GLU A 301 0.64 26.35 -6.05
N VAL A 302 0.02 25.38 -6.70
CA VAL A 302 -1.28 24.80 -6.31
C VAL A 302 -1.20 23.32 -6.00
N GLY A 303 -0.05 22.69 -6.15
CA GLY A 303 0.16 21.27 -5.88
C GLY A 303 1.44 20.72 -6.48
N TRP A 304 1.53 19.38 -6.49
CA TRP A 304 2.65 18.67 -7.10
C TRP A 304 2.20 17.31 -7.64
N ILE A 305 2.96 16.76 -8.56
CA ILE A 305 2.80 15.40 -9.06
C ILE A 305 3.57 14.46 -8.12
N SER A 306 2.88 13.49 -7.54
CA SER A 306 3.47 12.56 -6.56
C SER A 306 3.91 11.24 -7.17
N SER A 307 3.19 10.75 -8.17
CA SER A 307 3.52 9.50 -8.88
C SER A 307 3.20 9.63 -10.37
N LEU A 308 4.02 8.99 -11.20
CA LEU A 308 3.77 8.81 -12.63
C LEU A 308 4.02 7.37 -13.08
N SER A 309 3.29 6.95 -14.07
CA SER A 309 3.50 5.68 -14.79
C SER A 309 2.97 5.79 -16.22
N ILE A 310 3.33 4.84 -17.04
CA ILE A 310 2.74 4.61 -18.35
C ILE A 310 1.71 3.49 -18.19
N ASN A 311 0.48 3.70 -18.68
CA ASN A 311 -0.48 2.60 -18.77
C ASN A 311 0.04 1.60 -19.82
N PRO A 312 0.32 0.34 -19.45
CA PRO A 312 0.98 -0.60 -20.36
C PRO A 312 0.12 -0.95 -21.60
N VAL A 313 -1.20 -0.80 -21.50
CA VAL A 313 -2.14 -1.12 -22.60
C VAL A 313 -2.32 0.05 -23.53
N THR A 314 -2.57 1.26 -22.99
CA THR A 314 -2.84 2.44 -23.82
C THR A 314 -1.59 3.24 -24.21
N GLN A 315 -0.46 2.93 -23.58
CA GLN A 315 0.82 3.65 -23.72
C GLN A 315 0.73 5.15 -23.36
N GLN A 316 -0.33 5.55 -22.66
CA GLN A 316 -0.51 6.92 -22.19
C GLN A 316 0.10 7.09 -20.80
N GLN A 317 0.72 8.23 -20.57
CA GLN A 317 1.20 8.61 -19.26
C GLN A 317 0.02 8.94 -18.35
N MET A 318 0.07 8.47 -17.11
CA MET A 318 -0.92 8.75 -16.07
C MET A 318 -0.22 8.92 -14.72
N GLY A 319 -0.87 9.60 -13.77
CA GLY A 319 -0.25 9.85 -12.49
C GLY A 319 -1.23 10.16 -11.38
N LEU A 320 -0.63 10.38 -10.21
CA LEU A 320 -1.29 10.93 -9.02
C LEU A 320 -0.63 12.25 -8.66
N GLY A 321 -1.41 13.16 -8.08
CA GLY A 321 -0.90 14.41 -7.57
C GLY A 321 -1.75 14.94 -6.40
N ILE A 322 -1.16 15.83 -5.62
CA ILE A 322 -1.85 16.46 -4.49
C ILE A 322 -2.05 17.93 -4.86
N VAL A 323 -3.32 18.32 -5.05
CA VAL A 323 -3.72 19.60 -5.64
C VAL A 323 -4.68 20.35 -4.72
N HIS A 324 -4.56 21.67 -4.67
CA HIS A 324 -5.48 22.53 -3.93
C HIS A 324 -6.90 22.43 -4.52
N VAL A 325 -7.90 22.25 -3.65
CA VAL A 325 -9.28 21.89 -4.05
C VAL A 325 -9.91 22.89 -5.02
N ASP A 326 -9.58 24.18 -4.94
CA ASP A 326 -10.11 25.21 -5.84
C ASP A 326 -9.60 25.09 -7.30
N HIS A 327 -8.54 24.32 -7.50
CA HIS A 327 -7.90 24.10 -8.80
C HIS A 327 -8.18 22.73 -9.42
N ILE A 328 -8.94 21.86 -8.75
CA ILE A 328 -9.36 20.57 -9.31
C ILE A 328 -10.52 20.81 -10.27
N LYS A 329 -10.20 21.04 -11.54
CA LYS A 329 -11.16 21.36 -12.61
C LYS A 329 -10.81 20.58 -13.87
N PRO A 330 -11.62 19.58 -14.26
CA PRO A 330 -11.31 18.73 -15.43
C PRO A 330 -11.11 19.50 -16.75
N ASP A 331 -11.76 20.67 -16.87
CA ASP A 331 -11.73 21.48 -18.09
C ASP A 331 -10.66 22.58 -18.09
N LYS A 332 -9.83 22.68 -17.06
CA LYS A 332 -8.79 23.70 -16.93
C LYS A 332 -7.45 23.04 -16.65
N PRO A 333 -6.58 22.92 -17.67
CA PRO A 333 -5.23 22.45 -17.49
C PRO A 333 -4.44 23.31 -16.49
N ILE A 334 -3.53 22.65 -15.76
CA ILE A 334 -2.59 23.26 -14.81
C ILE A 334 -1.18 23.09 -15.37
N GLN A 335 -0.35 24.11 -15.30
CA GLN A 335 1.03 24.02 -15.75
C GLN A 335 1.88 23.20 -14.78
N ALA A 336 2.67 22.27 -15.34
CA ALA A 336 3.68 21.52 -14.61
C ALA A 336 5.06 22.17 -14.85
N HIS A 337 5.80 22.38 -13.77
CA HIS A 337 7.11 23.01 -13.76
C HIS A 337 8.15 22.09 -13.11
N ASP A 338 9.40 22.19 -13.54
CA ASP A 338 10.53 21.60 -12.84
C ASP A 338 10.93 22.44 -11.61
N LEU A 339 11.95 21.97 -10.88
CA LEU A 339 12.47 22.66 -9.69
C LEU A 339 13.16 24.01 -10.02
N ASN A 340 13.50 24.27 -11.29
CA ASN A 340 14.07 25.51 -11.78
C ASN A 340 13.02 26.46 -12.37
N ASP A 341 11.74 26.14 -12.16
CA ASP A 341 10.57 26.90 -12.67
C ASP A 341 10.41 26.88 -14.20
N VAL A 342 11.00 25.90 -14.88
CA VAL A 342 10.82 25.71 -16.32
C VAL A 342 9.52 24.94 -16.55
N VAL A 343 8.69 25.45 -17.48
CA VAL A 343 7.43 24.78 -17.87
C VAL A 343 7.75 23.49 -18.63
N LEU A 344 7.26 22.37 -18.13
CA LEU A 344 7.38 21.05 -18.73
C LEU A 344 6.18 20.68 -19.62
N GLY A 345 5.03 21.30 -19.35
CA GLY A 345 3.78 21.05 -20.05
C GLY A 345 2.57 21.38 -19.18
N GLU A 346 1.44 20.83 -19.55
CA GLU A 346 0.18 20.96 -18.81
C GLU A 346 -0.36 19.60 -18.38
N VAL A 347 -1.17 19.58 -17.33
CA VAL A 347 -1.87 18.39 -16.83
C VAL A 347 -3.34 18.69 -16.67
N ILE A 348 -4.16 17.65 -16.86
CA ILE A 348 -5.56 17.64 -16.45
C ILE A 348 -5.68 16.90 -15.11
N THR A 349 -6.45 17.47 -14.19
CA THR A 349 -6.72 16.87 -12.89
C THR A 349 -8.13 16.33 -12.81
N LYS A 350 -8.30 15.11 -12.33
CA LYS A 350 -9.62 14.48 -12.13
C LYS A 350 -9.73 13.95 -10.71
N PRO A 351 -10.89 14.09 -10.04
CA PRO A 351 -11.12 13.38 -8.79
C PRO A 351 -10.89 11.88 -8.97
N ILE A 352 -10.29 11.23 -7.99
CA ILE A 352 -10.21 9.76 -7.96
C ILE A 352 -11.61 9.24 -7.67
N PRO A 353 -12.18 8.34 -8.50
CA PRO A 353 -13.47 7.76 -8.25
C PRO A 353 -13.47 7.05 -6.88
N GLU A 354 -14.44 7.34 -6.02
CA GLU A 354 -14.70 6.49 -4.87
C GLU A 354 -15.10 5.11 -5.41
N LYS A 355 -14.19 4.15 -5.37
CA LYS A 355 -14.59 2.75 -5.50
C LYS A 355 -15.57 2.51 -4.35
N GLN A 356 -16.80 2.16 -4.66
CA GLN A 356 -17.75 1.67 -3.67
C GLN A 356 -17.09 0.46 -3.02
N LEU A 357 -16.45 0.71 -1.88
CA LEU A 357 -16.07 -0.34 -0.97
C LEU A 357 -17.38 -1.01 -0.62
N SER A 358 -17.52 -2.29 -0.96
CA SER A 358 -18.70 -3.09 -0.65
C SER A 358 -19.08 -2.77 0.79
N SER A 359 -20.25 -2.14 0.91
CA SER A 359 -20.85 -1.72 2.15
C SER A 359 -21.19 -2.96 2.98
N ASN A 360 -20.27 -3.37 3.83
CA ASN A 360 -20.53 -4.21 4.98
C ASN A 360 -20.23 -3.41 6.25
N LEU A 361 -20.85 -2.23 6.33
CA LEU A 361 -21.03 -1.47 7.56
C LEU A 361 -22.55 -1.26 7.68
N ALA A 362 -23.23 -2.27 8.20
CA ALA A 362 -24.54 -2.14 8.83
C ALA A 362 -24.46 -2.74 10.22
#